data_28c87a4e85f11b6b291ba7bf5900c2b3
#
_entry.id   28c87a4e85f11b6b291ba7bf5900c2b3
#
_cell.length_a   1.000
_cell.length_b   1.000
_cell.length_c   1.000
_cell.angle_alpha   90.00
_cell.angle_beta   90.00
_cell.angle_gamma   90.00
#
_symmetry.space_group_name_H-M   'P 1'
#
loop_
_entity.id
_entity.type
_entity.pdbx_description
1 polymer ?
#
loop_
_entity_poly.entity_id
_entity_poly.type
_entity_poly.pdbx_seq_one_letter_code
_entity_poly.pdbx_strand_id
1 'polypeptide(L)'
;MELRRTELARRQIKSNEGEFIWELKNSYELSPKLSEQILITAKESLLREYQLKEGQIEVTVIAIEERSGKLIEKMEKKKVRLTIDNGNEDIEAIKEYGRIALRELKIQRITEEAVDQGGILSQEDISKYLSVSLRTVKRDISRIKHRGIEVVTRGYLHNIGRGQTHKVKIIGMYLDGKTYSEIKLTTRHSSGAIKRYLESFTKVVMAQSKGIYERKEISAVTGISEGLVKQYLELIREGKKDKTRAENLKDLIKRNSYRLGIKKTAKRYSEPLVAMMRGLL
;
A
#
# COMPACT_ATOMS: atom_id res chain seq x y z
N MET A 1 -14.65 8.85 43.95
CA MET A 1 -14.56 9.16 42.52
C MET A 1 -13.60 10.31 42.22
N GLU A 2 -13.48 11.30 43.08
CA GLU A 2 -12.58 12.45 42.90
C GLU A 2 -11.08 12.13 42.89
N LEU A 3 -10.61 11.23 43.76
CA LEU A 3 -9.20 10.78 43.82
C LEU A 3 -8.73 10.09 42.52
N ARG A 4 -9.59 9.30 41.85
CA ARG A 4 -9.25 8.69 40.55
C ARG A 4 -9.18 9.70 39.41
N ARG A 5 -9.99 10.77 39.46
CA ARG A 5 -9.93 11.90 38.48
C ARG A 5 -8.65 12.69 38.62
N THR A 6 -8.18 12.92 39.81
CA THR A 6 -6.92 13.64 40.10
C THR A 6 -5.69 12.81 39.69
N GLU A 7 -5.71 11.49 39.89
CA GLU A 7 -4.62 10.59 39.40
C GLU A 7 -4.56 10.52 37.89
N LEU A 8 -5.70 10.42 37.20
CA LEU A 8 -5.77 10.42 35.73
C LEU A 8 -5.31 11.77 35.16
N ALA A 9 -5.72 12.91 35.77
CA ALA A 9 -5.27 14.23 35.38
C ALA A 9 -3.75 14.39 35.55
N ARG A 10 -3.16 13.89 36.66
CA ARG A 10 -1.71 13.88 36.87
C ARG A 10 -0.94 13.03 35.88
N ARG A 11 -1.52 11.91 35.39
CA ARG A 11 -0.91 11.08 34.36
C ARG A 11 -0.98 11.74 32.99
N GLN A 12 -2.06 12.44 32.67
CA GLN A 12 -2.20 13.19 31.41
C GLN A 12 -1.18 14.34 31.31
N ILE A 13 -0.91 15.06 32.41
CA ILE A 13 0.08 16.14 32.43
C ILE A 13 1.52 15.65 32.26
N LYS A 14 1.80 14.37 32.58
CA LYS A 14 3.13 13.77 32.43
C LYS A 14 3.42 13.21 31.00
N SER A 15 2.50 13.33 30.09
CA SER A 15 2.71 12.98 28.69
C SER A 15 3.16 14.20 27.88
N ASN A 16 3.95 14.03 26.83
CA ASN A 16 4.35 15.11 25.93
C ASN A 16 3.13 15.89 25.38
N GLU A 17 2.02 15.20 25.16
CA GLU A 17 0.75 15.82 24.75
C GLU A 17 0.12 16.64 25.84
N GLY A 18 0.17 16.15 27.07
CA GLY A 18 -0.31 16.88 28.25
C GLY A 18 0.51 18.13 28.53
N GLU A 19 1.84 18.04 28.36
CA GLU A 19 2.76 19.17 28.46
C GLU A 19 2.45 20.24 27.41
N PHE A 20 2.27 19.81 26.14
CA PHE A 20 1.89 20.71 25.05
C PHE A 20 0.54 21.40 25.30
N ILE A 21 -0.49 20.68 25.74
CA ILE A 21 -1.80 21.28 26.14
C ILE A 21 -1.64 22.24 27.30
N TRP A 22 -0.81 21.90 28.29
CA TRP A 22 -0.54 22.76 29.43
C TRP A 22 0.11 24.07 28.99
N GLU A 23 1.08 24.00 28.09
CA GLU A 23 1.75 25.19 27.54
C GLU A 23 0.78 26.06 26.75
N LEU A 24 -0.08 25.50 25.91
CA LEU A 24 -1.10 26.23 25.17
C LEU A 24 -2.08 26.95 26.10
N LYS A 25 -2.42 26.34 27.24
CA LYS A 25 -3.34 26.94 28.23
C LYS A 25 -2.69 28.03 29.07
N ASN A 26 -1.43 27.82 29.48
CA ASN A 26 -0.81 28.68 30.49
C ASN A 26 0.12 29.74 29.88
N SER A 27 0.83 29.43 28.79
CA SER A 27 1.73 30.38 28.14
C SER A 27 1.04 31.19 27.04
N TYR A 28 0.03 30.58 26.37
CA TYR A 28 -0.72 31.24 25.30
C TYR A 28 -2.16 31.59 25.68
N GLU A 29 -2.57 31.36 26.94
CA GLU A 29 -3.89 31.67 27.49
C GLU A 29 -5.08 31.14 26.67
N LEU A 30 -4.89 30.03 25.97
CA LEU A 30 -5.92 29.42 25.12
C LEU A 30 -6.94 28.65 25.97
N SER A 31 -8.21 28.65 25.52
CA SER A 31 -9.24 27.84 26.16
C SER A 31 -8.91 26.35 26.10
N PRO A 32 -9.33 25.52 27.07
CA PRO A 32 -9.09 24.09 27.06
C PRO A 32 -9.52 23.40 25.76
N LYS A 33 -10.69 23.77 25.25
CA LYS A 33 -11.27 23.22 24.04
C LYS A 33 -10.43 23.58 22.80
N LEU A 34 -9.92 24.80 22.71
CA LEU A 34 -9.08 25.24 21.60
C LEU A 34 -7.72 24.57 21.67
N SER A 35 -7.12 24.40 22.84
CA SER A 35 -5.86 23.69 23.03
C SER A 35 -5.93 22.23 22.59
N GLU A 36 -7.03 21.54 22.92
CA GLU A 36 -7.27 20.16 22.45
C GLU A 36 -7.46 20.11 20.93
N GLN A 37 -8.19 21.05 20.34
CA GLN A 37 -8.38 21.11 18.89
C GLN A 37 -7.07 21.39 18.14
N ILE A 38 -6.22 22.27 18.68
CA ILE A 38 -4.88 22.54 18.12
C ILE A 38 -4.02 21.28 18.17
N LEU A 39 -4.01 20.54 19.29
CA LEU A 39 -3.27 19.27 19.38
C LEU A 39 -3.75 18.26 18.34
N ILE A 40 -5.06 18.10 18.17
CA ILE A 40 -5.64 17.20 17.16
C ILE A 40 -5.18 17.62 15.75
N THR A 41 -5.34 18.91 15.43
CA THR A 41 -4.94 19.45 14.11
C THR A 41 -3.45 19.33 13.87
N ALA A 42 -2.61 19.57 14.88
CA ALA A 42 -1.16 19.40 14.79
C ALA A 42 -0.77 17.94 14.54
N LYS A 43 -1.42 17.01 15.25
CA LYS A 43 -1.23 15.56 15.01
C LYS A 43 -1.61 15.15 13.59
N GLU A 44 -2.75 15.62 13.11
CA GLU A 44 -3.22 15.30 11.77
C GLU A 44 -2.36 15.93 10.67
N SER A 45 -1.86 17.15 10.88
CA SER A 45 -1.15 17.90 9.85
C SER A 45 0.36 17.64 9.85
N LEU A 46 0.99 17.53 11.03
CA LEU A 46 2.44 17.46 11.17
C LEU A 46 2.96 16.04 11.42
N LEU A 47 2.17 15.17 12.10
CA LEU A 47 2.61 13.86 12.53
C LEU A 47 1.98 12.72 11.72
N ARG A 48 1.08 13.04 10.80
CA ARG A 48 0.34 12.02 10.00
C ARG A 48 1.26 11.07 9.23
N GLU A 49 2.41 11.55 8.77
CA GLU A 49 3.40 10.72 8.07
C GLU A 49 4.26 9.86 9.03
N TYR A 50 4.34 10.24 10.31
CA TYR A 50 5.22 9.59 11.28
C TYR A 50 4.48 8.63 12.23
N GLN A 51 3.15 8.63 12.26
CA GLN A 51 2.40 7.73 13.14
C GLN A 51 2.20 6.36 12.52
N LEU A 52 2.54 5.33 13.29
CA LEU A 52 2.15 3.96 12.96
C LEU A 52 0.64 3.83 13.04
N LYS A 53 0.05 3.21 12.04
CA LYS A 53 -1.37 2.82 12.07
C LYS A 53 -1.53 1.62 12.99
N GLU A 54 -2.75 1.42 13.50
CA GLU A 54 -3.09 0.22 14.24
C GLU A 54 -2.70 -1.04 13.45
N GLY A 55 -2.06 -1.99 14.14
CA GLY A 55 -1.54 -3.21 13.52
C GLY A 55 -0.26 -3.07 12.70
N GLN A 56 0.35 -1.87 12.63
CA GLN A 56 1.65 -1.65 12.00
C GLN A 56 2.80 -1.68 13.01
N ILE A 57 3.96 -2.13 12.53
CA ILE A 57 5.23 -2.04 13.25
C ILE A 57 6.28 -1.33 12.38
N GLU A 58 7.17 -0.57 13.00
CA GLU A 58 8.37 -0.06 12.34
C GLU A 58 9.55 -1.01 12.60
N VAL A 59 10.23 -1.41 11.54
CA VAL A 59 11.36 -2.33 11.61
C VAL A 59 12.51 -1.83 10.76
N THR A 60 13.74 -2.22 11.16
CA THR A 60 14.93 -1.94 10.37
C THR A 60 15.24 -3.15 9.51
N VAL A 61 15.33 -2.93 8.20
CA VAL A 61 15.64 -3.94 7.18
C VAL A 61 16.81 -3.49 6.32
N ILE A 62 17.32 -4.35 5.46
CA ILE A 62 18.38 -4.00 4.52
C ILE A 62 17.79 -3.25 3.33
N ALA A 63 18.48 -2.24 2.84
CA ALA A 63 18.08 -1.51 1.63
C ALA A 63 18.09 -2.45 0.41
N ILE A 64 17.12 -2.28 -0.48
CA ILE A 64 16.93 -3.17 -1.63
C ILE A 64 18.08 -3.09 -2.64
N GLU A 65 18.77 -1.94 -2.70
CA GLU A 65 19.91 -1.69 -3.58
C GLU A 65 21.20 -2.40 -3.11
N GLU A 66 21.24 -2.92 -1.86
CA GLU A 66 22.41 -3.56 -1.30
C GLU A 66 22.73 -4.90 -1.98
N ARG A 67 23.97 -5.01 -2.48
CA ARG A 67 24.46 -6.23 -3.15
C ARG A 67 24.66 -7.36 -2.15
N SER A 68 24.46 -8.59 -2.61
CA SER A 68 24.82 -9.79 -1.86
C SER A 68 26.35 -9.88 -1.68
N GLY A 69 26.78 -10.51 -0.58
CA GLY A 69 28.19 -10.76 -0.30
C GLY A 69 28.87 -9.75 0.63
N LYS A 70 28.25 -8.62 0.95
CA LYS A 70 28.70 -7.74 2.01
C LYS A 70 28.33 -8.30 3.40
N LEU A 71 29.14 -7.99 4.40
CA LEU A 71 28.78 -8.24 5.80
C LEU A 71 27.53 -7.41 6.17
N ILE A 72 26.59 -8.02 6.89
CA ILE A 72 25.30 -7.38 7.26
C ILE A 72 25.53 -6.07 8.03
N GLU A 73 26.60 -5.99 8.83
CA GLU A 73 26.97 -4.79 9.60
C GLU A 73 27.30 -3.59 8.68
N LYS A 74 27.89 -3.86 7.51
CA LYS A 74 28.30 -2.86 6.52
C LYS A 74 27.25 -2.55 5.47
N MET A 75 26.07 -3.19 5.54
CA MET A 75 24.98 -2.95 4.62
C MET A 75 24.18 -1.75 5.05
N GLU A 76 23.70 -0.98 4.08
CA GLU A 76 22.76 0.09 4.31
C GLU A 76 21.44 -0.49 4.86
N LYS A 77 20.95 0.15 5.91
CA LYS A 77 19.72 -0.25 6.61
C LYS A 77 18.68 0.82 6.42
N LYS A 78 17.42 0.39 6.28
CA LYS A 78 16.28 1.26 6.08
C LYS A 78 15.19 0.95 7.08
N LYS A 79 14.55 1.98 7.62
CA LYS A 79 13.34 1.82 8.44
C LYS A 79 12.15 1.69 7.52
N VAL A 80 11.35 0.66 7.73
CA VAL A 80 10.13 0.38 6.97
C VAL A 80 8.98 0.07 7.92
N ARG A 81 7.77 0.38 7.50
CA ARG A 81 6.55 0.10 8.25
C ARG A 81 5.85 -1.10 7.64
N LEU A 82 5.59 -2.09 8.46
CA LEU A 82 4.96 -3.35 8.05
C LEU A 82 3.63 -3.52 8.76
N THR A 83 2.59 -3.86 8.02
CA THR A 83 1.25 -4.13 8.56
C THR A 83 1.14 -5.61 8.94
N ILE A 84 1.31 -5.92 10.21
CA ILE A 84 1.22 -7.28 10.76
C ILE A 84 -0.23 -7.68 10.99
N ASP A 85 -1.08 -6.72 11.35
CA ASP A 85 -2.52 -6.93 11.50
C ASP A 85 -3.28 -5.85 10.70
N ASN A 86 -4.19 -6.30 9.85
CA ASN A 86 -5.04 -5.41 9.04
C ASN A 86 -6.50 -5.45 9.50
N GLY A 87 -6.71 -5.74 10.77
CA GLY A 87 -8.02 -5.68 11.41
C GLY A 87 -9.06 -6.57 10.73
N ASN A 88 -10.20 -5.97 10.35
CA ASN A 88 -11.34 -6.72 9.79
C ASN A 88 -11.00 -7.56 8.56
N GLU A 89 -10.05 -7.14 7.72
CA GLU A 89 -9.65 -7.91 6.54
C GLU A 89 -8.93 -9.21 6.92
N ASP A 90 -8.11 -9.18 7.95
CA ASP A 90 -7.44 -10.38 8.46
C ASP A 90 -8.46 -11.33 9.12
N ILE A 91 -9.47 -10.77 9.80
CA ILE A 91 -10.59 -11.54 10.38
C ILE A 91 -11.44 -12.20 9.28
N GLU A 92 -11.75 -11.49 8.21
CA GLU A 92 -12.47 -12.06 7.06
C GLU A 92 -11.67 -13.17 6.40
N ALA A 93 -10.38 -12.95 6.17
CA ALA A 93 -9.49 -13.93 5.55
C ALA A 93 -9.36 -15.21 6.37
N ILE A 94 -9.27 -15.11 7.70
CA ILE A 94 -9.19 -16.29 8.57
C ILE A 94 -10.51 -17.05 8.60
N LYS A 95 -11.65 -16.38 8.61
CA LYS A 95 -12.98 -17.00 8.60
C LYS A 95 -13.25 -17.75 7.31
N GLU A 96 -12.84 -17.17 6.18
CA GLU A 96 -13.16 -17.72 4.86
C GLU A 96 -12.13 -18.75 4.36
N TYR A 97 -10.84 -18.51 4.60
CA TYR A 97 -9.75 -19.31 4.03
C TYR A 97 -8.87 -20.00 5.08
N GLY A 98 -9.08 -19.71 6.36
CA GLY A 98 -8.35 -20.29 7.46
C GLY A 98 -6.97 -19.67 7.74
N ARG A 99 -6.31 -20.14 8.82
CA ARG A 99 -5.07 -19.58 9.36
C ARG A 99 -3.87 -19.62 8.38
N ILE A 100 -3.80 -20.66 7.54
CA ILE A 100 -2.70 -20.81 6.58
C ILE A 100 -2.80 -19.72 5.52
N ALA A 101 -4.01 -19.51 4.98
CA ALA A 101 -4.24 -18.48 3.98
C ALA A 101 -3.98 -17.06 4.53
N LEU A 102 -4.44 -16.77 5.75
CA LEU A 102 -4.12 -15.51 6.42
C LEU A 102 -2.61 -15.29 6.53
N ARG A 103 -1.84 -16.32 6.94
CA ARG A 103 -0.39 -16.19 7.03
C ARG A 103 0.27 -15.94 5.66
N GLU A 104 -0.20 -16.62 4.61
CA GLU A 104 0.26 -16.40 3.25
C GLU A 104 -0.05 -14.96 2.76
N LEU A 105 -1.22 -14.42 3.11
CA LEU A 105 -1.57 -13.02 2.84
C LEU A 105 -0.69 -12.03 3.60
N LYS A 106 -0.39 -12.31 4.87
CA LYS A 106 0.54 -11.49 5.67
C LYS A 106 1.94 -11.48 5.06
N ILE A 107 2.46 -12.63 4.61
CA ILE A 107 3.75 -12.73 3.93
C ILE A 107 3.77 -11.84 2.68
N GLN A 108 2.76 -11.94 1.83
CA GLN A 108 2.65 -11.12 0.61
C GLN A 108 2.64 -9.63 0.94
N ARG A 109 1.82 -9.23 1.93
CA ARG A 109 1.66 -7.85 2.36
C ARG A 109 2.95 -7.25 2.87
N ILE A 110 3.59 -7.87 3.86
CA ILE A 110 4.79 -7.30 4.49
C ILE A 110 6.00 -7.28 3.56
N THR A 111 6.14 -8.27 2.68
CA THR A 111 7.25 -8.28 1.70
C THR A 111 7.09 -7.18 0.65
N GLU A 112 5.88 -6.92 0.19
CA GLU A 112 5.62 -5.81 -0.74
C GLU A 112 5.74 -4.45 -0.06
N GLU A 113 5.21 -4.28 1.16
CA GLU A 113 5.35 -3.05 1.92
C GLU A 113 6.82 -2.70 2.17
N ALA A 114 7.67 -3.69 2.44
CA ALA A 114 9.11 -3.48 2.58
C ALA A 114 9.74 -2.99 1.26
N VAL A 115 9.44 -3.66 0.15
CA VAL A 115 9.94 -3.30 -1.19
C VAL A 115 9.45 -1.91 -1.62
N ASP A 116 8.18 -1.61 -1.40
CA ASP A 116 7.59 -0.30 -1.72
C ASP A 116 8.28 0.86 -0.98
N GLN A 117 8.85 0.59 0.20
CA GLN A 117 9.62 1.54 1.00
C GLN A 117 11.13 1.46 0.76
N GLY A 118 11.58 0.67 -0.22
CA GLY A 118 12.99 0.52 -0.61
C GLY A 118 13.79 -0.36 0.34
N GLY A 119 13.13 -1.21 1.13
CA GLY A 119 13.75 -2.22 1.97
C GLY A 119 13.49 -3.63 1.45
N ILE A 120 14.17 -4.61 2.00
CA ILE A 120 13.96 -6.02 1.65
C ILE A 120 14.02 -6.91 2.88
N LEU A 121 13.05 -7.83 2.99
CA LEU A 121 12.98 -8.81 4.07
C LEU A 121 13.72 -10.10 3.69
N SER A 122 14.41 -10.67 4.66
CA SER A 122 14.86 -12.08 4.60
C SER A 122 13.72 -13.01 5.03
N GLN A 123 13.87 -14.30 4.77
CA GLN A 123 12.91 -15.30 5.26
C GLN A 123 12.97 -15.43 6.80
N GLU A 124 14.12 -15.15 7.38
CA GLU A 124 14.35 -15.09 8.82
C GLU A 124 13.58 -13.92 9.46
N ASP A 125 13.59 -12.74 8.82
CA ASP A 125 12.81 -11.59 9.25
C ASP A 125 11.30 -11.90 9.25
N ILE A 126 10.81 -12.51 8.16
CA ILE A 126 9.42 -12.94 8.05
C ILE A 126 9.05 -13.94 9.16
N SER A 127 9.95 -14.91 9.42
CA SER A 127 9.79 -15.90 10.50
C SER A 127 9.64 -15.23 11.86
N LYS A 128 10.50 -14.23 12.14
CA LYS A 128 10.49 -13.44 13.37
C LYS A 128 9.18 -12.63 13.51
N TYR A 129 8.82 -11.86 12.49
CA TYR A 129 7.66 -10.95 12.58
C TYR A 129 6.32 -11.67 12.61
N LEU A 130 6.21 -12.83 11.98
CA LEU A 130 5.00 -13.65 12.01
C LEU A 130 5.01 -14.72 13.11
N SER A 131 6.07 -14.80 13.91
CA SER A 131 6.23 -15.78 15.00
C SER A 131 6.02 -17.22 14.55
N VAL A 132 6.59 -17.59 13.41
CA VAL A 132 6.50 -18.95 12.84
C VAL A 132 7.89 -19.48 12.48
N SER A 133 8.03 -20.79 12.35
CA SER A 133 9.32 -21.38 11.96
C SER A 133 9.73 -21.02 10.53
N LEU A 134 11.04 -20.92 10.28
CA LEU A 134 11.59 -20.68 8.94
C LEU A 134 11.11 -21.72 7.92
N ARG A 135 10.95 -22.99 8.34
CA ARG A 135 10.40 -24.07 7.52
C ARG A 135 8.96 -23.76 7.08
N THR A 136 8.16 -23.19 7.98
CA THR A 136 6.79 -22.75 7.67
C THR A 136 6.79 -21.63 6.63
N VAL A 137 7.66 -20.62 6.81
CA VAL A 137 7.80 -19.52 5.84
C VAL A 137 8.19 -20.05 4.45
N LYS A 138 9.19 -20.92 4.37
CA LYS A 138 9.63 -21.52 3.09
C LYS A 138 8.48 -22.26 2.39
N ARG A 139 7.72 -23.06 3.12
CA ARG A 139 6.57 -23.80 2.58
C ARG A 139 5.45 -22.87 2.10
N ASP A 140 5.15 -21.83 2.86
CA ASP A 140 4.10 -20.88 2.49
C ASP A 140 4.51 -20.04 1.26
N ILE A 141 5.76 -19.58 1.19
CA ILE A 141 6.30 -18.92 -0.01
C ILE A 141 6.21 -19.84 -1.23
N SER A 142 6.53 -21.13 -1.09
CA SER A 142 6.37 -22.12 -2.17
C SER A 142 4.93 -22.19 -2.65
N ARG A 143 3.94 -22.27 -1.75
CA ARG A 143 2.51 -22.29 -2.10
C ARG A 143 2.06 -21.02 -2.79
N ILE A 144 2.53 -19.86 -2.33
CA ILE A 144 2.24 -18.56 -2.96
C ILE A 144 2.77 -18.56 -4.40
N LYS A 145 4.01 -19.04 -4.61
CA LYS A 145 4.63 -19.15 -5.94
C LYS A 145 3.88 -20.10 -6.87
N HIS A 146 3.43 -21.25 -6.38
CA HIS A 146 2.59 -22.18 -7.15
C HIS A 146 1.29 -21.55 -7.66
N ARG A 147 0.78 -20.53 -6.99
CA ARG A 147 -0.35 -19.71 -7.46
C ARG A 147 0.07 -18.61 -8.45
N GLY A 148 1.33 -18.58 -8.87
CA GLY A 148 1.86 -17.58 -9.79
C GLY A 148 1.97 -16.18 -9.20
N ILE A 149 2.16 -16.07 -7.86
CA ILE A 149 2.40 -14.82 -7.15
C ILE A 149 3.85 -14.81 -6.70
N GLU A 150 4.59 -13.76 -7.01
CA GLU A 150 5.96 -13.62 -6.54
C GLU A 150 6.01 -13.01 -5.14
N VAL A 151 6.94 -13.55 -4.35
CA VAL A 151 7.31 -13.02 -3.04
C VAL A 151 8.77 -12.63 -3.10
N VAL A 152 9.02 -11.33 -3.04
CA VAL A 152 10.36 -10.77 -3.10
C VAL A 152 11.00 -10.85 -1.74
N THR A 153 12.03 -11.69 -1.60
CA THR A 153 12.86 -11.78 -0.39
C THR A 153 14.32 -11.62 -0.76
N ARG A 154 15.17 -11.27 0.20
CA ARG A 154 16.59 -11.03 -0.03
C ARG A 154 17.31 -12.17 -0.76
N GLY A 155 17.05 -13.41 -0.37
CA GLY A 155 17.64 -14.57 -1.03
C GLY A 155 17.14 -14.83 -2.44
N TYR A 156 16.08 -14.13 -2.87
CA TYR A 156 15.46 -14.29 -4.18
C TYR A 156 15.63 -13.08 -5.11
N LEU A 157 16.17 -11.97 -4.59
CA LEU A 157 16.33 -10.72 -5.35
C LEU A 157 17.11 -10.89 -6.66
N HIS A 158 18.08 -11.80 -6.69
CA HIS A 158 18.90 -12.07 -7.87
C HIS A 158 18.27 -13.02 -8.89
N ASN A 159 17.18 -13.71 -8.52
CA ASN A 159 16.45 -14.66 -9.35
C ASN A 159 15.07 -14.14 -9.77
N ILE A 160 14.83 -12.83 -9.63
CA ILE A 160 13.55 -12.24 -10.01
C ILE A 160 13.44 -12.27 -11.54
N GLY A 161 12.75 -13.29 -12.05
CA GLY A 161 12.21 -13.27 -13.38
C GLY A 161 11.11 -12.21 -13.53
N ARG A 162 10.36 -12.23 -14.63
CA ARG A 162 9.21 -11.34 -14.89
C ARG A 162 7.97 -11.67 -14.05
N GLY A 163 8.15 -12.04 -12.78
CA GLY A 163 7.03 -12.39 -11.93
C GLY A 163 6.21 -11.16 -11.52
N GLN A 164 4.93 -11.38 -11.34
CA GLN A 164 3.97 -10.34 -11.00
C GLN A 164 3.72 -10.33 -9.50
N THR A 165 3.76 -9.14 -8.88
CA THR A 165 3.28 -8.97 -7.50
C THR A 165 1.79 -9.31 -7.41
N HIS A 166 1.31 -9.62 -6.20
CA HIS A 166 -0.12 -9.94 -6.04
C HIS A 166 -1.03 -8.79 -6.49
N LYS A 167 -0.61 -7.54 -6.26
CA LYS A 167 -1.36 -6.35 -6.71
C LYS A 167 -1.51 -6.33 -8.22
N VAL A 168 -0.40 -6.53 -8.95
CA VAL A 168 -0.40 -6.55 -10.42
C VAL A 168 -1.21 -7.73 -10.95
N LYS A 169 -1.12 -8.91 -10.31
CA LYS A 169 -1.92 -10.08 -10.68
C LYS A 169 -3.41 -9.82 -10.52
N ILE A 170 -3.83 -9.24 -9.40
CA ILE A 170 -5.24 -8.89 -9.14
C ILE A 170 -5.76 -7.92 -10.21
N ILE A 171 -4.99 -6.88 -10.53
CA ILE A 171 -5.36 -5.92 -11.57
C ILE A 171 -5.40 -6.59 -12.95
N GLY A 172 -4.42 -7.45 -13.27
CA GLY A 172 -4.41 -8.22 -14.51
C GLY A 172 -5.67 -9.05 -14.68
N MET A 173 -6.06 -9.82 -13.66
CA MET A 173 -7.30 -10.60 -13.66
C MET A 173 -8.56 -9.73 -13.85
N TYR A 174 -8.60 -8.55 -13.24
CA TYR A 174 -9.70 -7.61 -13.44
C TYR A 174 -9.75 -7.10 -14.89
N LEU A 175 -8.60 -6.76 -15.48
CA LEU A 175 -8.51 -6.35 -16.88
C LEU A 175 -8.85 -7.49 -17.85
N ASP A 176 -8.65 -8.74 -17.45
CA ASP A 176 -9.09 -9.95 -18.19
C ASP A 176 -10.60 -10.19 -18.08
N GLY A 177 -11.35 -9.30 -17.39
CA GLY A 177 -12.80 -9.42 -17.22
C GLY A 177 -13.24 -10.36 -16.10
N LYS A 178 -12.32 -10.82 -15.24
CA LYS A 178 -12.67 -11.64 -14.07
C LYS A 178 -13.49 -10.86 -13.07
N THR A 179 -14.49 -11.53 -12.51
CA THR A 179 -15.34 -10.98 -11.45
C THR A 179 -14.59 -10.86 -10.13
N TYR A 180 -15.07 -9.99 -9.23
CA TYR A 180 -14.50 -9.88 -7.88
C TYR A 180 -14.50 -11.23 -7.14
N SER A 181 -15.52 -12.05 -7.32
CA SER A 181 -15.62 -13.38 -6.72
C SER A 181 -14.54 -14.33 -7.24
N GLU A 182 -14.28 -14.36 -8.54
CA GLU A 182 -13.23 -15.17 -9.14
C GLU A 182 -11.84 -14.71 -8.67
N ILE A 183 -11.60 -13.39 -8.64
CA ILE A 183 -10.35 -12.81 -8.14
C ILE A 183 -10.16 -13.17 -6.67
N LYS A 184 -11.20 -13.03 -5.85
CA LYS A 184 -11.19 -13.38 -4.43
C LYS A 184 -10.84 -14.85 -4.20
N LEU A 185 -11.48 -15.77 -4.92
CA LEU A 185 -11.21 -17.20 -4.83
C LEU A 185 -9.76 -17.55 -5.21
N THR A 186 -9.25 -16.93 -6.29
CA THR A 186 -7.91 -17.23 -6.80
C THR A 186 -6.82 -16.65 -5.90
N THR A 187 -6.99 -15.41 -5.44
CA THR A 187 -5.95 -14.66 -4.74
C THR A 187 -6.09 -14.68 -3.22
N ARG A 188 -7.26 -15.11 -2.73
CA ARG A 188 -7.66 -15.14 -1.29
C ARG A 188 -7.70 -13.76 -0.63
N HIS A 189 -7.70 -12.68 -1.42
CA HIS A 189 -7.86 -11.33 -0.91
C HIS A 189 -9.33 -10.99 -0.68
N SER A 190 -9.60 -10.16 0.36
CA SER A 190 -10.96 -9.65 0.60
C SER A 190 -11.40 -8.73 -0.54
N SER A 191 -12.72 -8.58 -0.70
CA SER A 191 -13.28 -7.64 -1.68
C SER A 191 -12.83 -6.20 -1.43
N GLY A 192 -12.64 -5.82 -0.16
CA GLY A 192 -12.10 -4.53 0.25
C GLY A 192 -10.66 -4.32 -0.23
N ALA A 193 -9.80 -5.33 -0.08
CA ALA A 193 -8.42 -5.29 -0.57
C ALA A 193 -8.37 -5.16 -2.10
N ILE A 194 -9.14 -5.97 -2.82
CA ILE A 194 -9.25 -5.91 -4.29
C ILE A 194 -9.68 -4.51 -4.73
N LYS A 195 -10.69 -3.93 -4.08
CA LYS A 195 -11.17 -2.57 -4.36
C LYS A 195 -10.08 -1.52 -4.18
N ARG A 196 -9.32 -1.57 -3.06
CA ARG A 196 -8.21 -0.63 -2.82
C ARG A 196 -7.11 -0.72 -3.88
N TYR A 197 -6.77 -1.93 -4.33
CA TYR A 197 -5.77 -2.11 -5.39
C TYR A 197 -6.27 -1.55 -6.72
N LEU A 198 -7.55 -1.77 -7.05
CA LEU A 198 -8.17 -1.16 -8.23
C LEU A 198 -8.22 0.38 -8.14
N GLU A 199 -8.54 0.93 -6.97
CA GLU A 199 -8.50 2.38 -6.75
C GLU A 199 -7.11 2.96 -6.95
N SER A 200 -6.08 2.28 -6.43
CA SER A 200 -4.68 2.68 -6.62
C SER A 200 -4.27 2.62 -8.09
N PHE A 201 -4.60 1.54 -8.79
CA PHE A 201 -4.37 1.43 -10.23
C PHE A 201 -5.11 2.51 -11.03
N THR A 202 -6.37 2.77 -10.68
CA THR A 202 -7.19 3.81 -11.30
C THR A 202 -6.54 5.19 -11.18
N LYS A 203 -5.95 5.53 -10.02
CA LYS A 203 -5.21 6.80 -9.86
C LYS A 203 -4.09 6.95 -10.88
N VAL A 204 -3.31 5.89 -11.12
CA VAL A 204 -2.23 5.88 -12.11
C VAL A 204 -2.78 6.04 -13.53
N VAL A 205 -3.83 5.29 -13.89
CA VAL A 205 -4.49 5.40 -15.19
C VAL A 205 -5.02 6.83 -15.42
N MET A 206 -5.64 7.42 -14.39
CA MET A 206 -6.17 8.79 -14.48
C MET A 206 -5.07 9.84 -14.57
N ALA A 207 -3.93 9.66 -13.88
CA ALA A 207 -2.77 10.54 -14.02
C ALA A 207 -2.24 10.54 -15.46
N GLN A 208 -2.09 9.34 -16.06
CA GLN A 208 -1.72 9.22 -17.47
C GLN A 208 -2.73 9.89 -18.42
N SER A 209 -4.03 9.70 -18.17
CA SER A 209 -5.08 10.29 -19.01
C SER A 209 -5.11 11.83 -18.97
N LYS A 210 -4.49 12.41 -17.93
CA LYS A 210 -4.29 13.87 -17.78
C LYS A 210 -2.94 14.37 -18.32
N GLY A 211 -2.16 13.51 -18.97
CA GLY A 211 -0.88 13.88 -19.57
C GLY A 211 0.32 13.80 -18.63
N ILE A 212 0.19 13.18 -17.46
CA ILE A 212 1.31 12.94 -16.55
C ILE A 212 1.92 11.59 -16.89
N TYR A 213 3.16 11.57 -17.39
CA TYR A 213 3.82 10.33 -17.87
C TYR A 213 5.05 9.96 -17.04
N GLU A 214 5.67 10.93 -16.37
CA GLU A 214 6.84 10.70 -15.55
C GLU A 214 6.51 9.90 -14.28
N ARG A 215 7.28 8.81 -14.03
CA ARG A 215 7.05 7.93 -12.87
C ARG A 215 7.09 8.66 -11.54
N LYS A 216 8.05 9.57 -11.39
CA LYS A 216 8.21 10.37 -10.16
C LYS A 216 7.02 11.29 -9.93
N GLU A 217 6.54 11.96 -10.97
CA GLU A 217 5.38 12.83 -10.90
C GLU A 217 4.10 12.05 -10.58
N ILE A 218 3.89 10.88 -11.24
CA ILE A 218 2.76 10.00 -10.93
C ILE A 218 2.84 9.53 -9.47
N SER A 219 4.03 9.13 -8.99
CA SER A 219 4.25 8.73 -7.60
C SER A 219 3.88 9.86 -6.64
N ALA A 220 4.35 11.07 -6.88
CA ALA A 220 4.07 12.25 -6.04
C ALA A 220 2.58 12.60 -5.99
N VAL A 221 1.89 12.59 -7.14
CA VAL A 221 0.46 12.95 -7.24
C VAL A 221 -0.44 11.86 -6.67
N THR A 222 -0.08 10.59 -6.83
CA THR A 222 -0.95 9.46 -6.44
C THR A 222 -0.65 8.93 -5.04
N GLY A 223 0.52 9.24 -4.47
CA GLY A 223 1.01 8.67 -3.21
C GLY A 223 1.38 7.19 -3.33
N ILE A 224 1.65 6.69 -4.54
CA ILE A 224 2.01 5.29 -4.82
C ILE A 224 3.52 5.22 -5.05
N SER A 225 4.20 4.19 -4.53
CA SER A 225 5.64 4.03 -4.73
C SER A 225 6.03 3.96 -6.20
N GLU A 226 7.19 4.52 -6.56
CA GLU A 226 7.69 4.51 -7.95
C GLU A 226 7.80 3.09 -8.53
N GLY A 227 8.16 2.11 -7.68
CA GLY A 227 8.24 0.70 -8.05
C GLY A 227 6.88 0.14 -8.51
N LEU A 228 5.82 0.42 -7.75
CA LEU A 228 4.47 -0.02 -8.08
C LEU A 228 3.90 0.77 -9.27
N VAL A 229 4.17 2.07 -9.36
CA VAL A 229 3.82 2.88 -10.53
C VAL A 229 4.43 2.27 -11.79
N LYS A 230 5.73 1.89 -11.77
CA LYS A 230 6.38 1.23 -12.90
C LYS A 230 5.63 -0.04 -13.33
N GLN A 231 5.29 -0.91 -12.38
CA GLN A 231 4.55 -2.15 -12.66
C GLN A 231 3.17 -1.88 -13.27
N TYR A 232 2.45 -0.88 -12.75
CA TYR A 232 1.15 -0.47 -13.29
C TYR A 232 1.25 0.12 -14.70
N LEU A 233 2.29 0.92 -14.99
CA LEU A 233 2.54 1.44 -16.34
C LEU A 233 2.87 0.33 -17.34
N GLU A 234 3.62 -0.68 -16.92
CA GLU A 234 3.90 -1.87 -17.72
C GLU A 234 2.60 -2.64 -18.02
N LEU A 235 1.76 -2.85 -17.01
CA LEU A 235 0.47 -3.51 -17.16
C LEU A 235 -0.48 -2.75 -18.10
N ILE A 236 -0.51 -1.42 -18.02
CA ILE A 236 -1.28 -0.58 -18.95
C ILE A 236 -0.76 -0.73 -20.37
N ARG A 237 0.56 -0.71 -20.56
CA ARG A 237 1.20 -0.87 -21.88
C ARG A 237 0.90 -2.26 -22.49
N GLU A 238 0.96 -3.30 -21.69
CA GLU A 238 0.60 -4.66 -22.13
C GLU A 238 -0.90 -4.78 -22.40
N GLY A 239 -1.72 -4.21 -21.52
CA GLY A 239 -3.18 -4.22 -21.67
C GLY A 239 -3.69 -3.52 -22.92
N LYS A 240 -2.96 -2.51 -23.42
CA LYS A 240 -3.29 -1.86 -24.71
C LYS A 240 -3.12 -2.78 -25.93
N LYS A 241 -2.33 -3.84 -25.83
CA LYS A 241 -2.10 -4.82 -26.91
C LYS A 241 -3.19 -5.89 -26.99
N ASP A 242 -3.91 -6.08 -25.92
CA ASP A 242 -5.02 -7.05 -25.83
C ASP A 242 -6.36 -6.34 -25.94
N LYS A 243 -7.25 -6.82 -26.81
CA LYS A 243 -8.54 -6.18 -27.09
C LYS A 243 -9.43 -6.08 -25.85
N THR A 244 -9.56 -7.17 -25.11
CA THR A 244 -10.40 -7.22 -23.89
C THR A 244 -9.88 -6.29 -22.81
N ARG A 245 -8.57 -6.32 -22.56
CA ARG A 245 -7.92 -5.44 -21.57
C ARG A 245 -8.01 -3.98 -21.97
N ALA A 246 -7.86 -3.67 -23.26
CA ALA A 246 -8.00 -2.30 -23.77
C ALA A 246 -9.41 -1.76 -23.61
N GLU A 247 -10.44 -2.56 -23.84
CA GLU A 247 -11.84 -2.19 -23.62
C GLU A 247 -12.10 -1.94 -22.13
N ASN A 248 -11.64 -2.83 -21.24
CA ASN A 248 -11.79 -2.67 -19.79
C ASN A 248 -11.03 -1.45 -19.25
N LEU A 249 -9.85 -1.12 -19.80
CA LEU A 249 -9.13 0.13 -19.49
C LEU A 249 -9.93 1.38 -19.91
N LYS A 250 -10.51 1.38 -21.11
CA LYS A 250 -11.36 2.48 -21.59
C LYS A 250 -12.59 2.69 -20.69
N ASP A 251 -13.25 1.61 -20.30
CA ASP A 251 -14.39 1.64 -19.39
C ASP A 251 -14.00 2.16 -17.99
N LEU A 252 -12.85 1.77 -17.49
CA LEU A 252 -12.34 2.25 -16.22
C LEU A 252 -12.10 3.77 -16.26
N ILE A 253 -11.50 4.30 -17.32
CA ILE A 253 -11.31 5.74 -17.53
C ILE A 253 -12.66 6.44 -17.61
N LYS A 254 -13.59 5.94 -18.43
CA LYS A 254 -14.93 6.51 -18.62
C LYS A 254 -15.69 6.63 -17.31
N ARG A 255 -15.78 5.54 -16.52
CA ARG A 255 -16.50 5.52 -15.22
C ARG A 255 -15.91 6.52 -14.23
N ASN A 256 -14.59 6.68 -14.19
CA ASN A 256 -13.94 7.58 -13.23
C ASN A 256 -13.91 9.04 -13.69
N SER A 257 -13.94 9.31 -14.98
CA SER A 257 -14.14 10.67 -15.52
C SER A 257 -15.50 11.26 -15.11
N TYR A 258 -16.55 10.45 -15.07
CA TYR A 258 -17.86 10.89 -14.57
C TYR A 258 -17.86 11.16 -13.05
N ARG A 259 -17.18 10.33 -12.24
CA ARG A 259 -17.10 10.51 -10.78
C ARG A 259 -16.37 11.78 -10.36
N LEU A 260 -15.39 12.23 -11.13
CA LEU A 260 -14.60 13.43 -10.85
C LEU A 260 -15.29 14.74 -11.32
N GLY A 261 -16.57 14.68 -11.73
CA GLY A 261 -17.31 15.89 -12.12
C GLY A 261 -16.75 16.58 -13.36
N ILE A 262 -15.93 15.90 -14.16
CA ILE A 262 -15.51 16.38 -15.48
C ILE A 262 -16.71 16.25 -16.41
N LYS A 263 -17.74 17.07 -16.14
CA LYS A 263 -18.79 17.36 -17.13
C LYS A 263 -18.09 17.90 -18.36
N LYS A 264 -18.41 17.35 -19.52
CA LYS A 264 -18.02 17.74 -20.86
C LYS A 264 -17.92 19.27 -21.04
N THR A 265 -16.84 19.88 -20.59
CA THR A 265 -16.29 21.06 -21.27
C THR A 265 -15.41 20.51 -22.39
N ALA A 266 -16.03 19.65 -23.19
CA ALA A 266 -15.39 18.81 -24.21
C ALA A 266 -15.15 19.58 -25.51
N LYS A 267 -14.72 20.85 -25.44
CA LYS A 267 -14.34 21.59 -26.66
C LYS A 267 -12.99 22.31 -26.60
N ARG A 268 -12.26 22.29 -25.46
CA ARG A 268 -10.94 22.96 -25.40
C ARG A 268 -9.74 22.10 -24.95
N TYR A 269 -9.97 20.82 -24.55
CA TYR A 269 -8.88 19.92 -24.15
C TYR A 269 -8.96 18.56 -24.86
N SER A 270 -9.46 18.52 -26.11
CA SER A 270 -9.76 17.28 -26.83
C SER A 270 -8.53 16.63 -27.52
N GLU A 271 -7.44 17.31 -27.69
CA GLU A 271 -6.31 16.74 -28.44
C GLU A 271 -5.53 15.64 -27.72
N PRO A 272 -5.19 15.72 -26.42
CA PRO A 272 -4.46 14.62 -25.77
C PRO A 272 -5.30 13.35 -25.58
N LEU A 273 -6.58 13.50 -25.28
CA LEU A 273 -7.49 12.37 -25.05
C LEU A 273 -7.87 11.67 -26.36
N VAL A 274 -8.05 12.43 -27.41
CA VAL A 274 -8.33 11.93 -28.78
C VAL A 274 -7.08 11.31 -29.39
N ALA A 275 -5.90 11.85 -29.16
CA ALA A 275 -4.63 11.26 -29.59
C ALA A 275 -4.37 9.93 -28.84
N MET A 276 -4.66 9.88 -27.53
CA MET A 276 -4.59 8.64 -26.76
C MET A 276 -5.62 7.60 -27.24
N MET A 277 -6.81 8.01 -27.69
CA MET A 277 -7.81 7.13 -28.26
C MET A 277 -7.51 6.73 -29.70
N ARG A 278 -6.86 7.56 -30.50
CA ARG A 278 -6.40 7.22 -31.87
C ARG A 278 -5.19 6.28 -31.88
N GLY A 279 -4.36 6.30 -30.83
CA GLY A 279 -3.28 5.30 -30.65
C GLY A 279 -3.77 3.96 -30.13
N LEU A 280 -5.09 3.75 -30.02
CA LEU A 280 -5.76 2.51 -29.63
C LEU A 280 -6.55 1.86 -30.77
N LEU A 281 -6.52 2.43 -31.96
CA LEU A 281 -6.96 1.86 -33.24
C LEU A 281 -5.72 1.49 -34.06
#